data_fc4063ac34343670e13c0dd6ab9c9859
#
_entry.id   fc4063ac34343670e13c0dd6ab9c9859
#
_cell.length_a   1.000
_cell.length_b   1.000
_cell.length_c   1.000
_cell.angle_alpha   90.00
_cell.angle_beta   90.00
_cell.angle_gamma   90.00
#
_symmetry.space_group_name_H-M   'P 1'
#
loop_
_entity.id
_entity.type
_entity.pdbx_description
1 polymer ?
#
loop_
_entity_poly.entity_id
_entity_poly.type
_entity_poly.pdbx_seq_one_letter_code
_entity_poly.pdbx_strand_id
1 'polypeptide(L)'
;MRAAPASIAAGWNRVRPGDHLIVAPQSDGGPGFVDVLAGRAGERRVLQVPGPLTEDVRAEWVLDPPSATAYLECAQACGLALLGGPPTPATALAAHSRGVGRLIAAALDAGAARIVVGLGGSA
;
A
#
# COMPACT_ATOMS: atom_id res chain seq x y z
N MET A 1 -7.88 -2.99 6.84
CA MET A 1 -7.24 -4.34 6.85
C MET A 1 -6.97 -4.90 8.25
N ARG A 2 -6.74 -4.09 9.30
CA ARG A 2 -6.46 -4.59 10.67
C ARG A 2 -7.66 -5.17 11.43
N ALA A 3 -8.90 -4.83 11.06
CA ALA A 3 -10.09 -5.27 11.78
C ALA A 3 -10.37 -6.77 11.63
N ALA A 4 -10.26 -7.34 10.44
CA ALA A 4 -10.56 -8.74 10.18
C ALA A 4 -9.68 -9.71 11.00
N PRO A 5 -8.33 -9.59 11.01
CA PRO A 5 -7.49 -10.45 11.84
C PRO A 5 -7.77 -10.34 13.33
N ALA A 6 -8.08 -9.13 13.82
CA ALA A 6 -8.45 -8.92 15.23
C ALA A 6 -9.78 -9.62 15.57
N SER A 7 -10.77 -9.52 14.68
CA SER A 7 -12.07 -10.20 14.87
C SER A 7 -11.93 -11.72 14.84
N ILE A 8 -11.08 -12.26 13.97
CA ILE A 8 -10.77 -13.70 13.91
C ILE A 8 -10.12 -14.15 15.24
N ALA A 9 -9.10 -13.41 15.69
CA ALA A 9 -8.42 -13.72 16.95
C ALA A 9 -9.37 -13.64 18.15
N ALA A 10 -10.23 -12.63 18.21
CA ALA A 10 -11.24 -12.50 19.26
C ALA A 10 -12.27 -13.64 19.23
N GLY A 11 -12.68 -14.07 18.03
CA GLY A 11 -13.57 -15.22 17.83
C GLY A 11 -12.95 -16.52 18.35
N TRP A 12 -11.68 -16.76 17.99
CA TRP A 12 -10.93 -17.93 18.46
C TRP A 12 -10.79 -17.95 19.98
N ASN A 13 -10.38 -16.82 20.57
CA ASN A 13 -10.18 -16.72 22.01
C ASN A 13 -11.45 -17.01 22.85
N ARG A 14 -12.66 -16.78 22.29
CA ARG A 14 -13.89 -17.12 22.99
C ARG A 14 -14.08 -18.65 23.18
N VAL A 15 -13.53 -19.43 22.25
CA VAL A 15 -13.67 -20.90 22.26
C VAL A 15 -12.43 -21.58 22.86
N ARG A 16 -11.26 -20.97 22.63
CA ARG A 16 -9.94 -21.49 23.02
C ARG A 16 -9.11 -20.44 23.75
N PRO A 17 -9.48 -20.03 24.97
CA PRO A 17 -8.81 -18.90 25.65
C PRO A 17 -7.37 -19.19 26.11
N GLY A 18 -6.96 -20.46 26.11
CA GLY A 18 -5.60 -20.89 26.49
C GLY A 18 -4.61 -20.95 25.30
N ASP A 19 -5.07 -20.74 24.07
CA ASP A 19 -4.20 -20.83 22.91
C ASP A 19 -3.39 -19.52 22.75
N HIS A 20 -2.10 -19.67 22.41
CA HIS A 20 -1.26 -18.51 22.04
C HIS A 20 -1.50 -18.14 20.56
N LEU A 21 -2.06 -16.97 20.32
CA LEU A 21 -2.41 -16.51 18.99
C LEU A 21 -1.38 -15.51 18.44
N ILE A 22 -0.90 -15.76 17.24
CA ILE A 22 -0.06 -14.84 16.48
C ILE A 22 -0.88 -14.24 15.34
N VAL A 23 -1.15 -12.94 15.42
CA VAL A 23 -1.85 -12.19 14.37
C VAL A 23 -0.85 -11.67 13.36
N ALA A 24 -0.82 -12.26 12.16
CA ALA A 24 0.14 -11.94 11.11
C ALA A 24 -0.59 -11.58 9.80
N PRO A 25 -1.07 -10.34 9.65
CA PRO A 25 -1.69 -9.89 8.40
C PRO A 25 -0.73 -10.05 7.23
N GLN A 26 -1.25 -10.48 6.10
CA GLN A 26 -0.53 -10.61 4.85
C GLN A 26 -1.17 -9.68 3.80
N SER A 27 -0.44 -9.39 2.73
CA SER A 27 -0.93 -8.66 1.56
C SER A 27 -0.49 -9.37 0.29
N ASP A 28 -1.34 -9.33 -0.72
CA ASP A 28 -1.06 -9.79 -2.09
C ASP A 28 -0.43 -8.71 -2.97
N GLY A 29 -0.11 -7.55 -2.39
CA GLY A 29 0.44 -6.38 -3.10
C GLY A 29 -0.63 -5.36 -3.53
N GLY A 30 -1.91 -5.66 -3.33
CA GLY A 30 -3.02 -4.72 -3.55
C GLY A 30 -3.21 -3.72 -2.41
N PRO A 31 -4.34 -3.00 -2.38
CA PRO A 31 -4.62 -1.98 -1.38
C PRO A 31 -4.45 -2.46 0.06
N GLY A 32 -3.61 -1.74 0.84
CA GLY A 32 -3.24 -2.09 2.21
C GLY A 32 -1.87 -2.77 2.35
N PHE A 33 -1.13 -2.95 1.25
CA PHE A 33 0.25 -3.47 1.27
C PHE A 33 1.16 -2.60 2.15
N VAL A 34 1.13 -1.29 1.97
CA VAL A 34 1.89 -0.33 2.79
C VAL A 34 1.48 -0.41 4.26
N ASP A 35 0.19 -0.57 4.56
CA ASP A 35 -0.30 -0.69 5.95
C ASP A 35 0.24 -1.92 6.68
N VAL A 36 0.31 -3.06 5.99
CA VAL A 36 0.86 -4.30 6.55
C VAL A 36 2.34 -4.14 6.87
N LEU A 37 3.10 -3.56 5.95
CA LEU A 37 4.56 -3.40 6.09
C LEU A 37 4.94 -2.32 7.11
N ALA A 38 4.25 -1.19 7.13
CA ALA A 38 4.45 -0.14 8.14
C ALA A 38 4.21 -0.63 9.58
N GLY A 39 3.39 -1.67 9.76
CA GLY A 39 3.16 -2.28 11.07
C GLY A 39 4.22 -3.29 11.52
N ARG A 40 5.13 -3.70 10.62
CA ARG A 40 6.16 -4.70 10.90
C ARG A 40 7.55 -4.10 11.12
N ALA A 41 7.98 -3.27 10.19
CA ALA A 41 9.28 -2.61 10.25
C ALA A 41 9.28 -1.49 9.20
N GLY A 42 9.84 -0.34 9.54
CA GLY A 42 10.07 0.72 8.59
C GLY A 42 9.36 2.04 8.92
N GLU A 43 9.84 3.07 8.28
CA GLU A 43 9.36 4.43 8.41
C GLU A 43 8.28 4.70 7.35
N ARG A 44 7.06 5.04 7.80
CA ARG A 44 6.01 5.48 6.89
C ARG A 44 6.33 6.88 6.39
N ARG A 45 6.29 7.06 5.09
CA ARG A 45 6.53 8.31 4.39
C ARG A 45 5.33 8.68 3.53
N VAL A 46 5.20 9.96 3.22
CA VAL A 46 4.07 10.52 2.48
C VAL A 46 4.61 11.45 1.40
N LEU A 47 4.02 11.40 0.22
CA LEU A 47 4.34 12.29 -0.88
C LEU A 47 3.06 12.65 -1.66
N GLN A 48 2.96 13.91 -2.10
CA GLN A 48 1.99 14.31 -3.12
C GLN A 48 2.53 13.90 -4.49
N VAL A 49 1.74 13.13 -5.22
CA VAL A 49 2.11 12.61 -6.54
C VAL A 49 0.92 12.72 -7.50
N PRO A 50 1.16 12.77 -8.82
CA PRO A 50 0.07 12.66 -9.78
C PRO A 50 -0.78 11.41 -9.52
N GLY A 51 -2.10 11.59 -9.44
CA GLY A 51 -3.05 10.49 -9.37
C GLY A 51 -3.22 9.79 -10.73
N PRO A 52 -4.20 8.90 -10.85
CA PRO A 52 -4.44 8.19 -12.10
C PRO A 52 -4.94 9.10 -13.23
N LEU A 53 -5.57 10.22 -12.91
CA LEU A 53 -6.09 11.19 -13.86
C LEU A 53 -5.36 12.54 -13.72
N THR A 54 -6.10 13.62 -13.51
CA THR A 54 -5.56 14.99 -13.48
C THR A 54 -5.17 15.49 -12.09
N GLU A 55 -5.81 14.95 -11.05
CA GLU A 55 -5.63 15.43 -9.68
C GLU A 55 -4.42 14.77 -9.02
N ASP A 56 -3.69 15.55 -8.22
CA ASP A 56 -2.64 15.00 -7.36
C ASP A 56 -3.26 14.28 -6.15
N VAL A 57 -2.62 13.22 -5.73
CA VAL A 57 -3.05 12.40 -4.59
C VAL A 57 -1.95 12.30 -3.54
N ARG A 58 -2.37 12.14 -2.29
CA ARG A 58 -1.47 11.85 -1.18
C ARG A 58 -1.20 10.34 -1.15
N ALA A 59 0.02 9.94 -1.50
CA ALA A 59 0.43 8.55 -1.52
C ALA A 59 1.38 8.24 -0.35
N GLU A 60 1.18 7.10 0.28
CA GLU A 60 2.01 6.60 1.37
C GLU A 60 2.92 5.47 0.90
N TRP A 61 4.11 5.38 1.49
CA TRP A 61 5.07 4.32 1.24
C TRP A 61 5.91 4.07 2.49
N VAL A 62 6.66 2.99 2.52
CA VAL A 62 7.49 2.60 3.67
C VAL A 62 8.95 2.49 3.25
N LEU A 63 9.85 3.07 4.04
CA LEU A 63 11.29 2.82 3.97
C LEU A 63 11.69 1.97 5.17
N ASP A 64 12.39 0.88 4.92
CA ASP A 64 13.09 0.08 5.92
C ASP A 64 14.58 0.42 5.87
N PRO A 65 15.09 1.31 6.75
CA PRO A 65 16.47 1.77 6.70
C PRO A 65 17.51 0.66 6.92
N PRO A 66 17.30 -0.31 7.85
CA PRO A 66 18.25 -1.40 8.05
C PRO A 66 18.52 -2.25 6.80
N SER A 67 17.48 -2.48 5.98
CA SER A 67 17.63 -3.26 4.73
C SER A 67 17.79 -2.38 3.49
N ALA A 68 17.76 -1.06 3.64
CA ALA A 68 17.70 -0.07 2.56
C ALA A 68 16.62 -0.42 1.51
N THR A 69 15.47 -0.91 1.97
CA THR A 69 14.36 -1.35 1.09
C THR A 69 13.19 -0.39 1.20
N ALA A 70 12.70 0.08 0.06
CA ALA A 70 11.45 0.82 -0.02
C ALA A 70 10.31 -0.09 -0.49
N TYR A 71 9.16 0.04 0.15
CA TYR A 71 7.93 -0.68 -0.19
C TYR A 71 6.89 0.33 -0.65
N LEU A 72 6.49 0.22 -1.90
CA LEU A 72 5.54 1.09 -2.58
C LEU A 72 4.28 0.31 -2.93
N GLU A 73 3.12 0.95 -2.83
CA GLU A 73 1.83 0.37 -3.25
C GLU A 73 1.32 1.15 -4.46
N CYS A 74 1.18 0.45 -5.59
CA CYS A 74 0.74 1.05 -6.85
C CYS A 74 -0.61 1.76 -6.69
N ALA A 75 -1.55 1.14 -5.96
CA ALA A 75 -2.87 1.68 -5.72
C ALA A 75 -2.90 3.00 -4.93
N GLN A 76 -1.83 3.34 -4.21
CA GLN A 76 -1.71 4.64 -3.53
C GLN A 76 -1.60 5.81 -4.53
N ALA A 77 -1.06 5.57 -5.72
CA ALA A 77 -0.85 6.60 -6.73
C ALA A 77 -1.76 6.44 -7.96
N CYS A 78 -2.12 5.21 -8.35
CA CYS A 78 -2.97 4.96 -9.51
C CYS A 78 -4.06 3.89 -9.25
N GLY A 79 -4.62 3.87 -8.05
CA GLY A 79 -5.66 2.92 -7.69
C GLY A 79 -7.03 3.21 -8.29
N LEU A 80 -7.82 2.16 -8.53
CA LEU A 80 -9.23 2.28 -8.98
C LEU A 80 -10.07 3.17 -8.06
N ALA A 81 -9.83 3.14 -6.75
CA ALA A 81 -10.56 3.98 -5.79
C ALA A 81 -10.31 5.49 -5.99
N LEU A 82 -9.23 5.86 -6.68
CA LEU A 82 -8.87 7.25 -6.97
C LEU A 82 -9.55 7.82 -8.22
N LEU A 83 -10.33 7.01 -8.94
CA LEU A 83 -11.08 7.48 -10.12
C LEU A 83 -12.29 8.33 -9.75
N GLY A 84 -12.72 8.34 -8.48
CA GLY A 84 -13.91 9.06 -8.03
C GLY A 84 -15.24 8.43 -8.44
N GLY A 85 -15.22 7.26 -9.10
CA GLY A 85 -16.41 6.53 -9.56
C GLY A 85 -16.04 5.22 -10.25
N PRO A 86 -17.05 4.50 -10.80
CA PRO A 86 -16.79 3.29 -11.57
C PRO A 86 -15.90 3.57 -12.78
N PRO A 87 -15.00 2.63 -13.16
CA PRO A 87 -14.19 2.78 -14.37
C PRO A 87 -15.06 2.85 -15.61
N THR A 88 -14.65 3.68 -16.56
CA THR A 88 -15.31 3.86 -17.87
C THR A 88 -14.28 3.71 -18.98
N PRO A 89 -14.66 3.54 -20.26
CA PRO A 89 -13.72 3.55 -21.37
C PRO A 89 -12.87 4.83 -21.41
N ALA A 90 -13.43 5.98 -21.06
CA ALA A 90 -12.71 7.24 -21.03
C ALA A 90 -11.64 7.27 -19.91
N THR A 91 -11.99 6.84 -18.69
CA THR A 91 -11.01 6.79 -17.60
C THR A 91 -9.95 5.72 -17.85
N ALA A 92 -10.29 4.59 -18.46
CA ALA A 92 -9.33 3.55 -18.82
C ALA A 92 -8.27 4.02 -19.85
N LEU A 93 -8.68 4.89 -20.78
CA LEU A 93 -7.76 5.48 -21.77
C LEU A 93 -6.93 6.64 -21.18
N ALA A 94 -7.46 7.36 -20.20
CA ALA A 94 -6.79 8.52 -19.61
C ALA A 94 -5.90 8.16 -18.42
N ALA A 95 -6.19 7.05 -17.74
CA ALA A 95 -5.47 6.66 -16.53
C ALA A 95 -3.98 6.37 -16.80
N HIS A 96 -3.15 6.74 -15.84
CA HIS A 96 -1.71 6.58 -15.95
C HIS A 96 -1.04 6.31 -14.59
N SER A 97 0.16 5.73 -14.61
CA SER A 97 0.96 5.38 -13.44
C SER A 97 2.11 6.36 -13.13
N ARG A 98 2.05 7.62 -13.62
CA ARG A 98 3.12 8.62 -13.40
C ARG A 98 3.44 8.83 -11.91
N GLY A 99 2.44 8.79 -11.04
CA GLY A 99 2.61 8.92 -9.59
C GLY A 99 3.47 7.80 -8.99
N VAL A 100 3.37 6.58 -9.50
CA VAL A 100 4.23 5.46 -9.08
C VAL A 100 5.70 5.76 -9.43
N GLY A 101 5.97 6.31 -10.60
CA GLY A 101 7.31 6.75 -10.99
C GLY A 101 7.86 7.83 -10.04
N ARG A 102 7.01 8.76 -9.57
CA ARG A 102 7.41 9.77 -8.56
C ARG A 102 7.73 9.14 -7.21
N LEU A 103 6.97 8.12 -6.79
CA LEU A 103 7.27 7.36 -5.56
C LEU A 103 8.60 6.62 -5.68
N ILE A 104 8.89 6.00 -6.84
CA ILE A 104 10.16 5.32 -7.10
C ILE A 104 11.32 6.32 -7.01
N ALA A 105 11.23 7.48 -7.64
CA ALA A 105 12.25 8.51 -7.56
C ALA A 105 12.49 8.96 -6.11
N ALA A 106 11.42 9.25 -5.36
CA ALA A 106 11.53 9.64 -3.96
C ALA A 106 12.16 8.55 -3.07
N ALA A 107 11.89 7.27 -3.36
CA ALA A 107 12.51 6.15 -2.67
C ALA A 107 14.03 6.09 -2.93
N LEU A 108 14.46 6.29 -4.17
CA LEU A 108 15.88 6.35 -4.55
C LEU A 108 16.58 7.54 -3.88
N ASP A 109 15.96 8.72 -3.92
CA ASP A 109 16.47 9.94 -3.27
C ASP A 109 16.60 9.76 -1.74
N ALA A 110 15.75 8.93 -1.16
CA ALA A 110 15.80 8.57 0.27
C ALA A 110 16.84 7.48 0.59
N GLY A 111 17.62 7.01 -0.38
CA GLY A 111 18.69 6.04 -0.20
C GLY A 111 18.27 4.57 -0.27
N ALA A 112 17.09 4.27 -0.84
CA ALA A 112 16.69 2.88 -1.05
C ALA A 112 17.59 2.21 -2.09
N ALA A 113 18.22 1.08 -1.70
CA ALA A 113 18.97 0.23 -2.61
C ALA A 113 18.09 -0.86 -3.25
N ARG A 114 16.92 -1.11 -2.68
CA ARG A 114 15.92 -2.05 -3.18
C ARG A 114 14.55 -1.42 -3.16
N ILE A 115 13.78 -1.66 -4.19
CA ILE A 115 12.38 -1.19 -4.28
C ILE A 115 11.48 -2.40 -4.53
N VAL A 116 10.46 -2.55 -3.70
CA VAL A 116 9.41 -3.54 -3.84
C VAL A 116 8.10 -2.80 -4.11
N VAL A 117 7.48 -3.09 -5.24
CA VAL A 117 6.21 -2.47 -5.63
C VAL A 117 5.09 -3.51 -5.53
N GLY A 118 4.13 -3.25 -4.66
CA GLY A 118 2.89 -4.02 -4.60
C GLY A 118 1.99 -3.64 -5.77
N LEU A 119 1.61 -4.61 -6.59
CA LEU A 119 0.74 -4.44 -7.77
C LEU A 119 -0.62 -5.06 -7.49
N GLY A 120 -1.67 -4.25 -7.56
CA GLY A 120 -3.05 -4.67 -7.40
C GLY A 120 -3.98 -3.48 -7.26
N GLY A 121 -5.23 -3.61 -7.70
CA GLY A 121 -6.25 -2.56 -7.61
C GLY A 121 -5.93 -1.30 -8.42
N SER A 122 -5.12 -1.40 -9.48
CA SER A 122 -4.78 -0.28 -10.37
C SER A 122 -5.93 0.10 -11.29
N ALA A 123 -6.00 1.39 -11.65
CA ALA A 123 -6.91 1.96 -12.65
C ALA A 123 -6.45 1.64 -14.07
#